data_8f3309583c49404fdeabb655e4a4e9c2
#
_entry.id   8f3309583c49404fdeabb655e4a4e9c2
#
_cell.length_a   1.000
_cell.length_b   1.000
_cell.length_c   1.000
_cell.angle_alpha   90.00
_cell.angle_beta   90.00
_cell.angle_gamma   90.00
#
_symmetry.space_group_name_H-M   'P 1'
#
loop_
_entity.id
_entity.type
_entity.pdbx_description
1 polymer ?
#
loop_
_entity_poly.entity_id
_entity_poly.type
_entity_poly.pdbx_seq_one_letter_code
_entity_poly.pdbx_strand_id
1 'polypeptide(L)'
;MTTVIVGAGTAGCALAARLSEEPDRHVVLIEAGVSGPEIPAELRDAASIRGAMPGHPANWSFLGQLTPELAYTVVRGKVVGGSSAINGGYFIRARRTDHDSWSDVGGRRWEYENALPVWRDLESDRDFAASDVHGGTGPVPVKRPEPGRLAQAFRGAAQSRGHRLEPDKNGEQPPGVGPVPSNIIDGVRVSAAMSYLAPHRGSARLNLMPRTTVGRIVFEGSRAVGVETSRGVIRGEEIVLAAGAIGSARILLASGIGMPEDLEKLGIRVRSGVPVGAA
;
A
#
# COMPACT_ATOMS: atom_id res chain seq x y z
N MET A 1 19.95 -5.41 15.06
CA MET A 1 18.51 -5.48 15.42
C MET A 1 17.73 -6.13 14.30
N THR A 2 16.82 -7.08 14.62
CA THR A 2 15.98 -7.75 13.62
C THR A 2 14.56 -7.18 13.63
N THR A 3 14.14 -6.62 12.50
CA THR A 3 12.76 -6.14 12.28
C THR A 3 12.02 -7.13 11.39
N VAL A 4 10.87 -7.63 11.86
CA VAL A 4 9.97 -8.49 11.08
C VAL A 4 8.81 -7.64 10.57
N ILE A 5 8.68 -7.53 9.24
CA ILE A 5 7.60 -6.80 8.59
C ILE A 5 6.63 -7.81 7.98
N VAL A 6 5.36 -7.74 8.37
CA VAL A 6 4.30 -8.62 7.91
C VAL A 6 3.51 -7.95 6.79
N GLY A 7 3.64 -8.47 5.58
CA GLY A 7 3.02 -7.98 4.35
C GLY A 7 4.01 -7.19 3.46
N ALA A 8 4.38 -7.77 2.32
CA ALA A 8 5.16 -7.10 1.28
C ALA A 8 4.25 -6.34 0.31
N GLY A 9 3.27 -5.62 0.86
CA GLY A 9 2.41 -4.70 0.12
C GLY A 9 3.06 -3.34 -0.11
N THR A 10 2.26 -2.33 -0.47
CA THR A 10 2.74 -0.98 -0.80
C THR A 10 3.57 -0.38 0.33
N ALA A 11 3.07 -0.40 1.57
CA ALA A 11 3.76 0.13 2.74
C ALA A 11 4.96 -0.74 3.15
N GLY A 12 4.77 -2.07 3.19
CA GLY A 12 5.82 -2.99 3.63
C GLY A 12 7.04 -3.02 2.70
N CYS A 13 6.85 -2.88 1.39
CA CYS A 13 7.95 -2.78 0.44
C CYS A 13 8.80 -1.52 0.69
N ALA A 14 8.14 -0.38 0.86
CA ALA A 14 8.82 0.89 1.11
C ALA A 14 9.59 0.86 2.44
N LEU A 15 8.92 0.40 3.51
CA LEU A 15 9.53 0.30 4.84
C LEU A 15 10.71 -0.67 4.85
N ALA A 16 10.55 -1.86 4.25
CA ALA A 16 11.63 -2.86 4.21
C ALA A 16 12.86 -2.35 3.46
N ALA A 17 12.67 -1.66 2.34
CA ALA A 17 13.76 -1.05 1.60
C ALA A 17 14.51 -0.03 2.48
N ARG A 18 13.79 0.93 3.04
CA ARG A 18 14.39 2.00 3.86
C ARG A 18 15.07 1.48 5.12
N LEU A 19 14.45 0.59 5.85
CA LEU A 19 15.06 0.01 7.07
C LEU A 19 16.29 -0.86 6.75
N SER A 20 16.31 -1.52 5.59
CA SER A 20 17.48 -2.33 5.19
C SER A 20 18.69 -1.49 4.75
N GLU A 21 18.54 -0.17 4.58
CA GLU A 21 19.66 0.76 4.36
C GLU A 21 20.49 0.98 5.63
N GLU A 22 19.88 0.82 6.82
CA GLU A 22 20.56 0.95 8.11
C GLU A 22 21.58 -0.19 8.32
N PRO A 23 22.88 0.09 8.63
CA PRO A 23 23.93 -0.91 8.69
C PRO A 23 23.69 -2.06 9.68
N ASP A 24 23.11 -1.74 10.84
CA ASP A 24 22.93 -2.68 11.96
C ASP A 24 21.53 -3.30 12.03
N ARG A 25 20.73 -3.12 10.96
CA ARG A 25 19.36 -3.63 10.89
C ARG A 25 19.24 -4.77 9.88
N HIS A 26 18.68 -5.88 10.35
CA HIS A 26 18.26 -6.99 9.50
C HIS A 26 16.72 -6.96 9.38
N VAL A 27 16.23 -6.99 8.15
CA VAL A 27 14.79 -6.95 7.85
C VAL A 27 14.35 -8.30 7.32
N VAL A 28 13.33 -8.88 7.95
CA VAL A 28 12.60 -10.04 7.44
C VAL A 28 11.25 -9.57 6.94
N LEU A 29 11.04 -9.59 5.64
CA LEU A 29 9.81 -9.18 4.98
C LEU A 29 8.99 -10.42 4.58
N ILE A 30 7.81 -10.59 5.19
CA ILE A 30 6.96 -11.77 5.01
C ILE A 30 5.81 -11.43 4.06
N GLU A 31 5.55 -12.31 3.08
CA GLU A 31 4.42 -12.17 2.14
C GLU A 31 3.70 -13.49 1.93
N ALA A 32 2.37 -13.45 1.96
CA ALA A 32 1.55 -14.64 1.76
C ALA A 32 1.53 -15.12 0.29
N GLY A 33 1.71 -14.20 -0.63
CA GLY A 33 1.70 -14.46 -2.07
C GLY A 33 3.06 -14.81 -2.66
N VAL A 34 3.07 -14.90 -3.98
CA VAL A 34 4.25 -15.24 -4.79
C VAL A 34 5.16 -14.04 -5.02
N SER A 35 6.40 -14.30 -5.47
CA SER A 35 7.41 -13.28 -5.79
C SER A 35 8.16 -13.60 -7.08
N GLY A 36 8.85 -12.62 -7.62
CA GLY A 36 9.80 -12.79 -8.73
C GLY A 36 9.16 -13.35 -10.01
N PRO A 37 9.73 -14.42 -10.58
CA PRO A 37 9.24 -15.02 -11.84
C PRO A 37 7.86 -15.66 -11.72
N GLU A 38 7.43 -16.02 -10.51
CA GLU A 38 6.13 -16.64 -10.28
C GLU A 38 4.95 -15.64 -10.29
N ILE A 39 5.26 -14.33 -10.32
CA ILE A 39 4.23 -13.30 -10.46
C ILE A 39 3.63 -13.37 -11.86
N PRO A 40 2.30 -13.59 -12.01
CA PRO A 40 1.65 -13.64 -13.30
C PRO A 40 1.95 -12.39 -14.14
N ALA A 41 2.30 -12.58 -15.41
CA ALA A 41 2.71 -11.48 -16.30
C ALA A 41 1.62 -10.42 -16.47
N GLU A 42 0.34 -10.85 -16.49
CA GLU A 42 -0.82 -9.96 -16.60
C GLU A 42 -0.95 -8.96 -15.44
N LEU A 43 -0.28 -9.18 -14.31
CA LEU A 43 -0.28 -8.19 -13.20
C LEU A 43 0.58 -6.97 -13.52
N ARG A 44 1.58 -7.12 -14.39
CA ARG A 44 2.43 -6.02 -14.87
C ARG A 44 1.76 -5.22 -15.98
N ASP A 45 0.92 -5.87 -16.77
CA ASP A 45 0.16 -5.21 -17.82
C ASP A 45 -0.86 -4.23 -17.23
N ALA A 46 -0.67 -2.95 -17.46
CA ALA A 46 -1.55 -1.90 -16.94
C ALA A 46 -2.94 -1.90 -17.60
N ALA A 47 -3.10 -2.50 -18.76
CA ALA A 47 -4.40 -2.68 -19.42
C ALA A 47 -5.19 -3.87 -18.83
N SER A 48 -4.54 -4.76 -18.08
CA SER A 48 -5.19 -5.92 -17.47
C SER A 48 -5.78 -5.59 -16.11
N ILE A 49 -7.04 -5.97 -15.90
CA ILE A 49 -7.74 -5.92 -14.60
C ILE A 49 -7.81 -7.29 -13.94
N ARG A 50 -7.25 -8.34 -14.54
CA ARG A 50 -7.40 -9.73 -14.09
C ARG A 50 -7.00 -9.93 -12.63
N GLY A 51 -5.88 -9.34 -12.20
CA GLY A 51 -5.42 -9.43 -10.82
C GLY A 51 -6.39 -8.86 -9.78
N ALA A 52 -7.27 -7.94 -10.19
CA ALA A 52 -8.31 -7.35 -9.35
C ALA A 52 -9.66 -8.09 -9.43
N MET A 53 -9.78 -9.15 -10.25
CA MET A 53 -11.00 -9.95 -10.31
C MET A 53 -11.08 -10.89 -9.08
N PRO A 54 -12.27 -11.00 -8.46
CA PRO A 54 -12.47 -11.92 -7.34
C PRO A 54 -12.06 -13.36 -7.69
N GLY A 55 -11.38 -14.04 -6.77
CA GLY A 55 -10.92 -15.41 -6.96
C GLY A 55 -9.60 -15.59 -7.71
N HIS A 56 -8.96 -14.51 -8.17
CA HIS A 56 -7.64 -14.61 -8.80
C HIS A 56 -6.57 -15.07 -7.77
N PRO A 57 -5.62 -15.98 -8.11
CA PRO A 57 -4.63 -16.50 -7.17
C PRO A 57 -3.74 -15.46 -6.49
N ALA A 58 -3.51 -14.33 -7.17
CA ALA A 58 -2.70 -13.22 -6.65
C ALA A 58 -3.50 -12.22 -5.80
N ASN A 59 -4.69 -12.57 -5.35
CA ASN A 59 -5.45 -11.72 -4.45
C ASN A 59 -6.16 -12.48 -3.32
N TRP A 60 -6.46 -11.73 -2.27
CA TRP A 60 -7.44 -12.07 -1.25
C TRP A 60 -8.80 -11.56 -1.74
N SER A 61 -9.83 -12.39 -1.61
CA SER A 61 -11.22 -12.04 -1.93
C SER A 61 -12.03 -12.11 -0.64
N PHE A 62 -12.18 -10.98 0.04
CA PHE A 62 -12.94 -10.89 1.28
C PHE A 62 -14.40 -10.60 0.98
N LEU A 63 -15.30 -11.41 1.51
CA LEU A 63 -16.73 -11.13 1.41
C LEU A 63 -17.10 -10.05 2.43
N GLY A 64 -17.73 -9.01 1.97
CA GLY A 64 -18.26 -7.91 2.77
C GLY A 64 -19.71 -7.57 2.37
N GLN A 65 -20.32 -6.67 3.11
CA GLN A 65 -21.63 -6.10 2.82
C GLN A 65 -21.48 -4.60 2.58
N LEU A 66 -21.94 -4.11 1.42
CA LEU A 66 -22.04 -2.66 1.17
C LEU A 66 -23.34 -2.10 1.73
N THR A 67 -24.44 -2.85 1.58
CA THR A 67 -25.73 -2.62 2.24
C THR A 67 -26.25 -3.95 2.77
N PRO A 68 -27.29 -3.97 3.60
CA PRO A 68 -27.87 -5.24 4.07
C PRO A 68 -28.24 -6.22 2.95
N GLU A 69 -28.58 -5.70 1.77
CA GLU A 69 -29.02 -6.48 0.60
C GLU A 69 -27.91 -6.71 -0.43
N LEU A 70 -26.79 -5.98 -0.35
CA LEU A 70 -25.75 -6.01 -1.38
C LEU A 70 -24.42 -6.55 -0.83
N ALA A 71 -24.18 -7.82 -1.10
CA ALA A 71 -22.88 -8.43 -0.86
C ALA A 71 -21.83 -7.88 -1.86
N TYR A 72 -20.62 -7.66 -1.39
CA TYR A 72 -19.49 -7.18 -2.19
C TYR A 72 -18.21 -7.93 -1.87
N THR A 73 -17.45 -8.28 -2.89
CA THR A 73 -16.14 -8.90 -2.70
C THR A 73 -15.04 -7.85 -2.70
N VAL A 74 -14.44 -7.65 -1.55
CA VAL A 74 -13.31 -6.72 -1.38
C VAL A 74 -12.02 -7.44 -1.77
N VAL A 75 -11.44 -7.03 -2.89
CA VAL A 75 -10.20 -7.61 -3.42
C VAL A 75 -8.98 -6.85 -2.88
N ARG A 76 -7.96 -7.59 -2.40
CA ARG A 76 -6.66 -7.05 -1.98
C ARG A 76 -5.53 -7.94 -2.50
N GLY A 77 -4.41 -7.33 -2.89
CA GLY A 77 -3.28 -8.08 -3.43
C GLY A 77 -2.71 -9.12 -2.47
N LYS A 78 -2.43 -10.32 -3.00
CA LYS A 78 -1.74 -11.44 -2.34
C LYS A 78 -0.55 -11.83 -3.20
N VAL A 79 0.40 -10.94 -3.25
CA VAL A 79 1.58 -11.01 -4.11
C VAL A 79 2.59 -9.99 -3.60
N VAL A 80 3.88 -10.19 -3.82
CA VAL A 80 4.89 -9.18 -3.51
C VAL A 80 4.63 -7.91 -4.32
N GLY A 81 4.47 -6.79 -3.63
CA GLY A 81 3.89 -5.54 -4.13
C GLY A 81 2.47 -5.28 -3.63
N GLY A 82 1.78 -6.33 -3.12
CA GLY A 82 0.42 -6.22 -2.59
C GLY A 82 -0.57 -5.61 -3.58
N SER A 83 -1.45 -4.75 -3.11
CA SER A 83 -2.46 -4.10 -3.95
C SER A 83 -1.88 -3.14 -4.99
N SER A 84 -0.64 -2.65 -4.84
CA SER A 84 0.01 -1.86 -5.89
C SER A 84 0.35 -2.68 -7.15
N ALA A 85 0.38 -4.02 -7.04
CA ALA A 85 0.57 -4.91 -8.18
C ALA A 85 -0.72 -5.21 -8.97
N ILE A 86 -1.90 -4.88 -8.42
CA ILE A 86 -3.21 -5.21 -9.02
C ILE A 86 -4.15 -4.01 -9.18
N ASN A 87 -3.80 -2.82 -8.69
CA ASN A 87 -4.62 -1.62 -8.74
C ASN A 87 -4.60 -0.95 -10.12
N GLY A 88 -5.33 0.15 -10.27
CA GLY A 88 -5.37 0.96 -11.50
C GLY A 88 -4.13 1.82 -11.75
N GLY A 89 -3.13 1.79 -10.88
CA GLY A 89 -1.89 2.55 -11.03
C GLY A 89 -2.05 4.06 -10.89
N TYR A 90 -3.18 4.57 -10.41
CA TYR A 90 -3.36 6.00 -10.16
C TYR A 90 -2.47 6.46 -9.01
N PHE A 91 -1.83 7.61 -9.22
CA PHE A 91 -0.92 8.20 -8.25
C PHE A 91 -1.39 9.62 -7.91
N ILE A 92 -2.43 9.70 -7.07
CA ILE A 92 -3.03 10.96 -6.63
C ILE A 92 -2.67 11.19 -5.17
N ARG A 93 -2.15 12.36 -4.87
CA ARG A 93 -1.85 12.81 -3.51
C ARG A 93 -3.10 13.34 -2.81
N ALA A 94 -3.07 13.27 -1.49
CA ALA A 94 -4.01 14.01 -0.65
C ALA A 94 -3.87 15.54 -0.86
N ARG A 95 -4.97 16.24 -0.78
CA ARG A 95 -5.00 17.71 -0.87
C ARG A 95 -4.71 18.33 0.49
N ARG A 96 -4.42 19.65 0.51
CA ARG A 96 -4.20 20.39 1.77
C ARG A 96 -5.32 20.16 2.78
N THR A 97 -6.58 20.24 2.35
CA THR A 97 -7.75 20.01 3.21
C THR A 97 -7.79 18.63 3.84
N ASP A 98 -7.27 17.59 3.16
CA ASP A 98 -7.16 16.26 3.73
C ASP A 98 -6.05 16.23 4.81
N HIS A 99 -4.92 16.91 4.54
CA HIS A 99 -3.83 17.06 5.50
C HIS A 99 -4.25 17.86 6.75
N ASP A 100 -5.07 18.92 6.58
CA ASP A 100 -5.63 19.68 7.69
C ASP A 100 -6.42 18.74 8.63
N SER A 101 -7.33 17.93 8.06
CA SER A 101 -8.10 16.95 8.83
C SER A 101 -7.22 15.88 9.50
N TRP A 102 -6.14 15.46 8.84
CA TRP A 102 -5.21 14.49 9.41
C TRP A 102 -4.34 15.07 10.52
N SER A 103 -3.97 16.33 10.43
CA SER A 103 -3.17 17.00 11.44
C SER A 103 -3.94 17.20 12.75
N ASP A 104 -5.24 17.40 12.69
CA ASP A 104 -6.13 17.50 13.86
C ASP A 104 -6.08 16.23 14.73
N VAL A 105 -5.91 15.06 14.12
CA VAL A 105 -5.88 13.77 14.81
C VAL A 105 -4.45 13.26 15.03
N GLY A 106 -3.60 13.39 14.01
CA GLY A 106 -2.25 12.81 13.96
C GLY A 106 -1.13 13.77 14.36
N GLY A 107 -1.46 15.06 14.58
CA GLY A 107 -0.52 16.12 14.94
C GLY A 107 0.24 16.67 13.75
N ARG A 108 1.08 17.66 14.02
CA ARG A 108 1.76 18.53 13.04
C ARG A 108 2.55 17.81 11.95
N ARG A 109 3.04 16.60 12.19
CA ARG A 109 3.75 15.81 11.17
C ARG A 109 2.90 15.52 9.93
N TRP A 110 1.56 15.62 10.03
CA TRP A 110 0.61 15.41 8.95
C TRP A 110 0.18 16.70 8.26
N GLU A 111 0.62 17.88 8.74
CA GLU A 111 0.46 19.14 8.01
C GLU A 111 1.06 19.01 6.59
N TYR A 112 0.45 19.66 5.62
CA TYR A 112 0.86 19.53 4.22
C TYR A 112 2.33 19.90 4.00
N GLU A 113 2.81 20.97 4.64
CA GLU A 113 4.19 21.44 4.54
C GLU A 113 5.21 20.42 5.05
N ASN A 114 4.84 19.64 6.05
CA ASN A 114 5.68 18.58 6.60
C ASN A 114 5.60 17.28 5.78
N ALA A 115 4.48 17.03 5.10
CA ALA A 115 4.27 15.86 4.24
C ALA A 115 4.84 16.07 2.81
N LEU A 116 4.85 17.30 2.31
CA LEU A 116 5.29 17.61 0.94
C LEU A 116 6.73 17.16 0.63
N PRO A 117 7.76 17.37 1.49
CA PRO A 117 9.09 16.83 1.25
C PRO A 117 9.10 15.31 1.08
N VAL A 118 8.31 14.57 1.88
CA VAL A 118 8.20 13.12 1.79
C VAL A 118 7.54 12.70 0.47
N TRP A 119 6.50 13.42 0.02
CA TRP A 119 5.88 13.18 -1.29
C TRP A 119 6.87 13.41 -2.43
N ARG A 120 7.70 14.44 -2.36
CA ARG A 120 8.74 14.73 -3.36
C ARG A 120 9.82 13.65 -3.39
N ASP A 121 10.27 13.19 -2.23
CA ASP A 121 11.30 12.14 -2.11
C ASP A 121 10.78 10.77 -2.58
N LEU A 122 9.47 10.56 -2.56
CA LEU A 122 8.84 9.32 -2.95
C LEU A 122 8.75 9.14 -4.47
N GLU A 123 8.60 10.25 -5.24
CA GLU A 123 8.27 10.20 -6.65
C GLU A 123 9.41 10.65 -7.58
N SER A 124 9.35 10.13 -8.80
CA SER A 124 10.08 10.65 -9.96
C SER A 124 9.04 11.05 -11.00
N ASP A 125 8.53 12.28 -10.87
CA ASP A 125 7.54 12.83 -11.80
C ASP A 125 8.22 13.21 -13.12
N ARG A 126 7.76 12.64 -14.24
CA ARG A 126 8.37 12.82 -15.54
C ARG A 126 7.86 14.04 -16.29
N ASP A 127 6.74 14.59 -15.85
CA ASP A 127 6.10 15.73 -16.52
C ASP A 127 6.36 17.05 -15.77
N PHE A 128 6.50 17.00 -14.43
CA PHE A 128 6.61 18.18 -13.57
C PHE A 128 7.82 18.15 -12.60
N ALA A 129 8.86 17.39 -12.89
CA ALA A 129 10.05 17.24 -12.04
C ALA A 129 10.73 18.58 -11.64
N ALA A 130 10.57 19.63 -12.44
CA ALA A 130 11.13 20.96 -12.17
C ALA A 130 10.24 21.83 -11.26
N SER A 131 9.07 21.34 -10.86
CA SER A 131 8.15 22.09 -10.00
C SER A 131 8.54 21.95 -8.53
N ASP A 132 8.29 23.00 -7.73
CA ASP A 132 8.57 22.99 -6.29
C ASP A 132 7.72 21.99 -5.50
N VAL A 133 6.60 21.53 -6.07
CA VAL A 133 5.71 20.55 -5.41
C VAL A 133 5.98 19.11 -5.85
N HIS A 134 6.86 18.88 -6.84
CA HIS A 134 7.18 17.55 -7.35
C HIS A 134 8.61 17.12 -7.08
N GLY A 135 8.83 15.79 -7.06
CA GLY A 135 10.14 15.18 -7.01
C GLY A 135 10.52 14.58 -8.37
N GLY A 136 11.83 14.56 -8.68
CA GLY A 136 12.35 14.05 -9.94
C GLY A 136 13.23 12.81 -9.80
N THR A 137 13.53 12.35 -8.58
CA THR A 137 14.53 11.29 -8.31
C THR A 137 14.06 10.17 -7.40
N GLY A 138 12.81 10.24 -6.92
CA GLY A 138 12.27 9.21 -6.04
C GLY A 138 12.03 7.86 -6.75
N PRO A 139 11.81 6.80 -5.98
CA PRO A 139 11.70 5.45 -6.51
C PRO A 139 10.44 5.17 -7.32
N VAL A 140 9.36 5.95 -7.14
CA VAL A 140 8.09 5.73 -7.84
C VAL A 140 8.01 6.63 -9.07
N PRO A 141 8.08 6.08 -10.28
CA PRO A 141 7.91 6.88 -11.49
C PRO A 141 6.45 7.31 -11.63
N VAL A 142 6.24 8.58 -11.94
CA VAL A 142 4.92 9.17 -12.16
C VAL A 142 4.87 9.83 -13.53
N LYS A 143 3.80 9.56 -14.29
CA LYS A 143 3.57 10.12 -15.61
C LYS A 143 2.08 10.32 -15.86
N ARG A 144 1.73 11.36 -16.64
CA ARG A 144 0.37 11.54 -17.13
C ARG A 144 0.24 10.87 -18.49
N PRO A 145 -0.84 10.08 -18.72
CA PRO A 145 -1.04 9.46 -20.04
C PRO A 145 -1.38 10.50 -21.09
N GLU A 146 -0.90 10.28 -22.32
CA GLU A 146 -1.36 11.04 -23.46
C GLU A 146 -2.86 10.82 -23.68
N PRO A 147 -3.66 11.87 -23.83
CA PRO A 147 -5.10 11.74 -23.94
C PRO A 147 -5.50 11.15 -25.30
N GLY A 148 -6.13 9.97 -25.27
CA GLY A 148 -6.78 9.40 -26.46
C GLY A 148 -8.00 10.23 -26.91
N ARG A 149 -8.57 9.90 -28.06
CA ARG A 149 -9.70 10.64 -28.67
C ARG A 149 -10.88 10.87 -27.72
N LEU A 150 -11.28 9.83 -26.97
CA LEU A 150 -12.38 9.91 -26.02
C LEU A 150 -12.06 10.87 -24.85
N ALA A 151 -10.84 10.80 -24.32
CA ALA A 151 -10.41 11.68 -23.23
C ALA A 151 -10.31 13.15 -23.69
N GLN A 152 -9.89 13.40 -24.93
CA GLN A 152 -9.90 14.74 -25.53
C GLN A 152 -11.32 15.28 -25.69
N ALA A 153 -12.25 14.46 -26.21
CA ALA A 153 -13.65 14.85 -26.37
C ALA A 153 -14.31 15.13 -25.01
N PHE A 154 -14.09 14.28 -24.02
CA PHE A 154 -14.57 14.48 -22.66
C PHE A 154 -14.04 15.80 -22.06
N ARG A 155 -12.74 16.05 -22.18
CA ARG A 155 -12.11 17.28 -21.71
C ARG A 155 -12.74 18.51 -22.37
N GLY A 156 -12.92 18.50 -23.70
CA GLY A 156 -13.55 19.58 -24.44
C GLY A 156 -15.00 19.83 -23.98
N ALA A 157 -15.77 18.76 -23.80
CA ALA A 157 -17.14 18.87 -23.29
C ALA A 157 -17.22 19.42 -21.87
N ALA A 158 -16.31 19.00 -21.00
CA ALA A 158 -16.23 19.53 -19.63
C ALA A 158 -15.87 21.04 -19.62
N GLN A 159 -14.89 21.43 -20.44
CA GLN A 159 -14.51 22.86 -20.56
C GLN A 159 -15.64 23.72 -21.13
N SER A 160 -16.42 23.21 -22.08
CA SER A 160 -17.59 23.92 -22.62
C SER A 160 -18.72 24.10 -21.57
N ARG A 161 -18.69 23.32 -20.50
CA ARG A 161 -19.58 23.44 -19.33
C ARG A 161 -19.01 24.26 -18.17
N GLY A 162 -17.89 24.97 -18.42
CA GLY A 162 -17.26 25.83 -17.43
C GLY A 162 -16.26 25.16 -16.49
N HIS A 163 -15.98 23.87 -16.66
CA HIS A 163 -14.93 23.22 -15.87
C HIS A 163 -13.56 23.69 -16.37
N ARG A 164 -12.71 24.12 -15.45
CA ARG A 164 -11.35 24.53 -15.77
C ARG A 164 -10.47 23.34 -16.14
N LEU A 165 -9.43 23.60 -16.93
CA LEU A 165 -8.36 22.63 -17.16
C LEU A 165 -7.49 22.52 -15.89
N GLU A 166 -7.24 21.29 -15.44
CA GLU A 166 -6.31 20.94 -14.37
C GLU A 166 -5.26 19.97 -14.94
N PRO A 167 -4.15 20.48 -15.43
CA PRO A 167 -3.12 19.64 -16.06
C PRO A 167 -2.38 18.78 -15.03
N ASP A 168 -2.37 19.20 -13.79
CA ASP A 168 -1.70 18.51 -12.70
C ASP A 168 -2.62 18.36 -11.49
N LYS A 169 -3.06 17.11 -11.25
CA LYS A 169 -3.93 16.76 -10.11
C LYS A 169 -3.21 16.65 -8.77
N ASN A 170 -1.88 16.61 -8.80
CA ASN A 170 -1.03 16.60 -7.60
C ASN A 170 -0.45 18.00 -7.29
N GLY A 171 -0.76 19.00 -8.13
CA GLY A 171 -0.45 20.40 -7.88
C GLY A 171 -1.44 21.04 -6.91
N GLU A 172 -1.19 22.31 -6.58
CA GLU A 172 -2.00 23.06 -5.62
C GLU A 172 -3.17 23.81 -6.29
N GLN A 173 -3.40 23.57 -7.59
CA GLN A 173 -4.46 24.23 -8.33
C GLN A 173 -5.86 23.72 -7.91
N PRO A 174 -6.91 24.60 -7.97
CA PRO A 174 -8.27 24.16 -7.75
C PRO A 174 -8.69 22.99 -8.67
N PRO A 175 -9.62 22.11 -8.23
CA PRO A 175 -10.06 20.97 -9.01
C PRO A 175 -10.59 21.31 -10.40
N GLY A 176 -10.32 20.44 -11.37
CA GLY A 176 -10.74 20.61 -12.76
C GLY A 176 -10.72 19.32 -13.56
N VAL A 177 -10.87 19.41 -14.85
CA VAL A 177 -10.74 18.29 -15.79
C VAL A 177 -9.31 18.20 -16.31
N GLY A 178 -8.70 17.00 -16.25
CA GLY A 178 -7.32 16.81 -16.70
C GLY A 178 -6.85 15.37 -16.58
N PRO A 179 -5.62 15.09 -17.01
CA PRO A 179 -5.06 13.75 -16.94
C PRO A 179 -4.85 13.31 -15.49
N VAL A 180 -5.06 12.04 -15.24
CA VAL A 180 -4.76 11.43 -13.94
C VAL A 180 -3.32 10.94 -13.94
N PRO A 181 -2.46 11.42 -13.02
CA PRO A 181 -1.11 10.90 -12.90
C PRO A 181 -1.13 9.44 -12.49
N SER A 182 -0.18 8.67 -13.01
CA SER A 182 -0.10 7.24 -12.76
C SER A 182 1.33 6.75 -12.65
N ASN A 183 1.53 5.65 -11.93
CA ASN A 183 2.79 4.89 -11.90
C ASN A 183 2.81 3.79 -12.99
N ILE A 184 2.30 4.13 -14.16
CA ILE A 184 2.30 3.29 -15.35
C ILE A 184 3.32 3.85 -16.33
N ILE A 185 4.33 3.04 -16.68
CA ILE A 185 5.39 3.43 -17.62
C ILE A 185 5.41 2.39 -18.75
N ASP A 186 5.25 2.85 -19.97
CA ASP A 186 5.28 2.04 -21.20
C ASP A 186 4.35 0.81 -21.10
N GLY A 187 3.13 1.04 -20.59
CA GLY A 187 2.12 -0.01 -20.39
C GLY A 187 2.37 -0.92 -19.18
N VAL A 188 3.44 -0.71 -18.44
CA VAL A 188 3.78 -1.51 -17.26
C VAL A 188 3.32 -0.82 -15.98
N ARG A 189 2.52 -1.52 -15.18
CA ARG A 189 2.19 -1.11 -13.80
C ARG A 189 3.41 -1.28 -12.91
N VAL A 190 4.01 -0.18 -12.47
CA VAL A 190 5.18 -0.20 -11.59
C VAL A 190 4.73 -0.33 -10.15
N SER A 191 4.73 -1.55 -9.62
CA SER A 191 4.33 -1.82 -8.23
C SER A 191 5.38 -1.34 -7.22
N ALA A 192 4.99 -1.23 -5.94
CA ALA A 192 5.92 -0.91 -4.85
C ALA A 192 7.10 -1.91 -4.76
N ALA A 193 6.89 -3.17 -5.13
CA ALA A 193 7.98 -4.14 -5.20
C ALA A 193 9.02 -3.79 -6.28
N MET A 194 8.56 -3.28 -7.41
CA MET A 194 9.46 -2.84 -8.50
C MET A 194 10.19 -1.56 -8.13
N SER A 195 9.51 -0.63 -7.46
CA SER A 195 10.06 0.66 -7.06
C SER A 195 11.06 0.54 -5.90
N TYR A 196 10.72 -0.23 -4.88
CA TYR A 196 11.49 -0.27 -3.62
C TYR A 196 12.33 -1.53 -3.44
N LEU A 197 11.79 -2.73 -3.73
CA LEU A 197 12.54 -3.96 -3.44
C LEU A 197 13.51 -4.36 -4.54
N ALA A 198 13.22 -4.02 -5.81
CA ALA A 198 14.09 -4.42 -6.90
C ALA A 198 15.53 -3.87 -6.79
N PRO A 199 15.76 -2.61 -6.35
CA PRO A 199 17.10 -2.10 -6.11
C PRO A 199 17.84 -2.81 -4.98
N HIS A 200 17.13 -3.41 -4.02
CA HIS A 200 17.70 -4.09 -2.85
C HIS A 200 17.82 -5.61 -3.02
N ARG A 201 17.64 -6.13 -4.24
CA ARG A 201 17.81 -7.56 -4.52
C ARG A 201 19.24 -8.01 -4.21
N GLY A 202 19.36 -9.09 -3.43
CA GLY A 202 20.67 -9.62 -3.01
C GLY A 202 21.28 -8.90 -1.82
N SER A 203 20.61 -7.93 -1.22
CA SER A 203 21.05 -7.33 0.04
C SER A 203 21.06 -8.38 1.16
N ALA A 204 22.21 -8.53 1.84
CA ALA A 204 22.33 -9.42 3.00
C ALA A 204 21.44 -8.98 4.19
N ARG A 205 20.97 -7.73 4.18
CA ARG A 205 20.14 -7.15 5.25
C ARG A 205 18.64 -7.25 5.00
N LEU A 206 18.21 -7.70 3.82
CA LEU A 206 16.80 -7.85 3.47
C LEU A 206 16.49 -9.29 3.07
N ASN A 207 15.80 -10.02 3.94
CA ASN A 207 15.31 -11.37 3.68
C ASN A 207 13.81 -11.33 3.33
N LEU A 208 13.47 -11.59 2.08
CA LEU A 208 12.08 -11.70 1.62
C LEU A 208 11.62 -13.17 1.74
N MET A 209 10.52 -13.39 2.47
CA MET A 209 9.88 -14.70 2.65
C MET A 209 8.51 -14.74 1.97
N PRO A 210 8.42 -15.04 0.67
CA PRO A 210 7.16 -15.20 -0.04
C PRO A 210 6.47 -16.52 0.34
N ARG A 211 5.21 -16.68 -0.06
CA ARG A 211 4.38 -17.87 0.23
C ARG A 211 4.34 -18.22 1.72
N THR A 212 4.38 -17.21 2.58
CA THR A 212 4.41 -17.36 4.04
C THR A 212 3.29 -16.56 4.66
N THR A 213 2.26 -17.24 5.16
CA THR A 213 1.11 -16.60 5.79
C THR A 213 1.36 -16.44 7.29
N VAL A 214 1.08 -15.24 7.81
CA VAL A 214 1.13 -14.96 9.24
C VAL A 214 -0.25 -15.19 9.86
N GLY A 215 -0.30 -15.99 10.91
CA GLY A 215 -1.51 -16.25 11.70
C GLY A 215 -1.71 -15.22 12.80
N ARG A 216 -0.72 -15.06 13.67
CA ARG A 216 -0.77 -14.20 14.86
C ARG A 216 0.62 -13.73 15.29
N ILE A 217 0.64 -12.76 16.20
CA ILE A 217 1.84 -12.28 16.88
C ILE A 217 2.16 -13.23 18.05
N VAL A 218 3.45 -13.48 18.26
CA VAL A 218 3.96 -14.21 19.43
C VAL A 218 4.43 -13.20 20.48
N PHE A 219 4.00 -13.41 21.72
CA PHE A 219 4.33 -12.54 22.85
C PHE A 219 5.10 -13.30 23.94
N GLU A 220 6.03 -12.62 24.57
CA GLU A 220 6.60 -12.96 25.86
C GLU A 220 6.21 -11.88 26.88
N GLY A 221 5.34 -12.22 27.84
CA GLY A 221 4.66 -11.22 28.65
C GLY A 221 3.83 -10.25 27.81
N SER A 222 4.11 -8.96 27.88
CA SER A 222 3.49 -7.89 27.08
C SER A 222 4.27 -7.55 25.79
N ARG A 223 5.48 -8.07 25.62
CA ARG A 223 6.35 -7.77 24.49
C ARG A 223 6.07 -8.70 23.32
N ALA A 224 5.88 -8.13 22.11
CA ALA A 224 5.88 -8.88 20.87
C ALA A 224 7.32 -9.31 20.54
N VAL A 225 7.54 -10.61 20.33
CA VAL A 225 8.87 -11.21 20.09
C VAL A 225 8.96 -11.97 18.76
N GLY A 226 7.88 -11.98 17.98
CA GLY A 226 7.85 -12.68 16.70
C GLY A 226 6.44 -12.82 16.16
N VAL A 227 6.32 -13.61 15.10
CA VAL A 227 5.06 -13.98 14.47
C VAL A 227 5.00 -15.47 14.21
N GLU A 228 3.82 -16.05 14.39
CA GLU A 228 3.53 -17.43 13.99
C GLU A 228 3.13 -17.45 12.52
N THR A 229 3.79 -18.29 11.75
CA THR A 229 3.57 -18.39 10.30
C THR A 229 3.27 -19.81 9.85
N SER A 230 2.88 -19.96 8.58
CA SER A 230 2.72 -21.27 7.93
C SER A 230 4.04 -22.08 7.85
N ARG A 231 5.19 -21.48 8.19
CA ARG A 231 6.51 -22.11 8.18
C ARG A 231 7.18 -22.14 9.57
N GLY A 232 6.40 -21.98 10.64
CA GLY A 232 6.90 -21.89 12.00
C GLY A 232 7.00 -20.46 12.52
N VAL A 233 7.59 -20.30 13.70
CA VAL A 233 7.72 -19.00 14.36
C VAL A 233 8.95 -18.24 13.82
N ILE A 234 8.75 -17.00 13.42
CA ILE A 234 9.81 -16.08 13.01
C ILE A 234 9.96 -15.06 14.12
N ARG A 235 11.15 -14.99 14.72
CA ARG A 235 11.44 -14.07 15.82
C ARG A 235 12.05 -12.76 15.33
N GLY A 236 11.78 -11.68 16.06
CA GLY A 236 12.36 -10.36 15.83
C GLY A 236 12.22 -9.47 17.07
N GLU A 237 13.06 -8.47 17.13
CA GLU A 237 13.08 -7.48 18.22
C GLU A 237 12.02 -6.40 18.00
N GLU A 238 11.64 -6.20 16.75
CA GLU A 238 10.58 -5.28 16.32
C GLU A 238 9.64 -5.99 15.34
N ILE A 239 8.33 -5.86 15.55
CA ILE A 239 7.30 -6.47 14.70
C ILE A 239 6.44 -5.35 14.11
N VAL A 240 6.40 -5.28 12.79
CA VAL A 240 5.62 -4.29 12.05
C VAL A 240 4.53 -4.98 11.24
N LEU A 241 3.28 -4.58 11.45
CA LEU A 241 2.15 -5.04 10.66
C LEU A 241 1.91 -4.10 9.47
N ALA A 242 2.18 -4.58 8.27
CA ALA A 242 1.95 -3.92 6.99
C ALA A 242 1.06 -4.76 6.06
N ALA A 243 0.21 -5.63 6.64
CA ALA A 243 -0.65 -6.56 5.92
C ALA A 243 -1.95 -5.93 5.36
N GLY A 244 -2.00 -4.59 5.30
CA GLY A 244 -3.16 -3.81 4.88
C GLY A 244 -4.24 -3.73 5.96
N ALA A 245 -5.28 -2.92 5.72
CA ALA A 245 -6.31 -2.63 6.72
C ALA A 245 -7.00 -3.91 7.25
N ILE A 246 -7.38 -4.83 6.36
CA ILE A 246 -8.06 -6.07 6.76
C ILE A 246 -7.07 -7.07 7.37
N GLY A 247 -5.91 -7.27 6.73
CA GLY A 247 -4.94 -8.27 7.17
C GLY A 247 -4.31 -7.93 8.52
N SER A 248 -3.95 -6.67 8.74
CA SER A 248 -3.37 -6.22 10.02
C SER A 248 -4.38 -6.32 11.17
N ALA A 249 -5.63 -5.89 10.95
CA ALA A 249 -6.69 -6.04 11.94
C ALA A 249 -6.94 -7.52 12.28
N ARG A 250 -7.01 -8.40 11.27
CA ARG A 250 -7.16 -9.84 11.48
C ARG A 250 -6.05 -10.43 12.34
N ILE A 251 -4.80 -10.05 12.07
CA ILE A 251 -3.65 -10.54 12.84
C ILE A 251 -3.70 -10.05 14.30
N LEU A 252 -4.08 -8.80 14.53
CA LEU A 252 -4.27 -8.26 15.88
C LEU A 252 -5.37 -9.00 16.63
N LEU A 253 -6.54 -9.19 16.02
CA LEU A 253 -7.65 -9.95 16.61
C LEU A 253 -7.23 -11.39 16.95
N ALA A 254 -6.58 -12.09 16.01
CA ALA A 254 -6.08 -13.45 16.22
C ALA A 254 -4.99 -13.53 17.31
N SER A 255 -4.38 -12.39 17.66
CA SER A 255 -3.38 -12.26 18.74
C SER A 255 -3.98 -11.89 20.09
N GLY A 256 -5.30 -11.77 20.20
CA GLY A 256 -6.01 -11.38 21.41
C GLY A 256 -6.07 -9.88 21.65
N ILE A 257 -5.86 -9.07 20.62
CA ILE A 257 -5.96 -7.61 20.68
C ILE A 257 -7.21 -7.20 19.91
N GLY A 258 -8.25 -6.74 20.62
CA GLY A 258 -9.56 -6.40 20.05
C GLY A 258 -10.59 -6.20 21.15
N MET A 259 -11.85 -5.97 20.76
CA MET A 259 -12.96 -5.87 21.73
C MET A 259 -13.13 -7.20 22.47
N PRO A 260 -13.15 -7.22 23.81
CA PRO A 260 -13.23 -8.44 24.59
C PRO A 260 -14.40 -9.35 24.19
N GLU A 261 -15.57 -8.75 24.01
CA GLU A 261 -16.81 -9.46 23.68
C GLU A 261 -16.71 -10.22 22.35
N ASP A 262 -16.00 -9.67 21.35
CA ASP A 262 -15.83 -10.30 20.05
C ASP A 262 -14.76 -11.39 20.08
N LEU A 263 -13.69 -11.18 20.82
CA LEU A 263 -12.64 -12.16 21.01
C LEU A 263 -13.14 -13.39 21.78
N GLU A 264 -13.92 -13.18 22.84
CA GLU A 264 -14.51 -14.26 23.65
C GLU A 264 -15.48 -15.12 22.84
N LYS A 265 -16.33 -14.54 22.00
CA LYS A 265 -17.20 -15.29 21.07
C LYS A 265 -16.43 -16.21 20.12
N LEU A 266 -15.18 -15.84 19.80
CA LEU A 266 -14.28 -16.63 18.94
C LEU A 266 -13.39 -17.59 19.74
N GLY A 267 -13.50 -17.64 21.07
CA GLY A 267 -12.65 -18.44 21.94
C GLY A 267 -11.21 -17.95 22.00
N ILE A 268 -10.96 -16.69 21.67
CA ILE A 268 -9.62 -16.07 21.69
C ILE A 268 -9.40 -15.39 23.03
N ARG A 269 -8.31 -15.75 23.71
CA ARG A 269 -7.93 -15.12 24.99
C ARG A 269 -7.63 -13.65 24.79
N VAL A 270 -8.33 -12.79 25.53
CA VAL A 270 -8.12 -11.33 25.50
C VAL A 270 -6.76 -10.96 26.10
N ARG A 271 -5.96 -10.23 25.34
CA ARG A 271 -4.70 -9.58 25.80
C ARG A 271 -4.90 -8.11 26.05
N SER A 272 -5.57 -7.43 25.14
CA SER A 272 -5.81 -5.99 25.20
C SER A 272 -7.17 -5.65 24.60
N GLY A 273 -7.99 -4.95 25.37
CA GLY A 273 -9.31 -4.50 24.95
C GLY A 273 -9.22 -3.16 24.22
N VAL A 274 -9.11 -3.18 22.89
CA VAL A 274 -9.08 -1.98 22.03
C VAL A 274 -9.94 -2.22 20.79
N PRO A 275 -10.55 -1.17 20.19
CA PRO A 275 -11.49 -1.31 19.07
C PRO A 275 -10.77 -1.56 17.75
N VAL A 276 -10.14 -2.73 17.61
CA VAL A 276 -9.46 -3.13 16.37
C VAL A 276 -10.47 -3.42 15.28
N GLY A 277 -10.34 -2.75 14.14
CA GLY A 277 -11.22 -2.93 12.98
C GLY A 277 -12.58 -2.25 13.10
N ALA A 278 -12.86 -1.55 14.18
CA ALA A 278 -14.01 -0.66 14.28
C ALA A 278 -13.73 0.67 13.56
N ALA A 279 -14.75 1.21 12.86
CA ALA A 279 -14.67 2.50 12.18
C ALA A 279 -14.95 3.65 13.14
#